data_0941a35c9f7a4dda2753b500a84efa73
#
_entry.id   0941a35c9f7a4dda2753b500a84efa73
#
_cell.length_a   1.000
_cell.length_b   1.000
_cell.length_c   1.000
_cell.angle_alpha   90.00
_cell.angle_beta   90.00
_cell.angle_gamma   90.00
#
_symmetry.space_group_name_H-M   'P 1'
#
loop_
_entity.id
_entity.type
_entity.pdbx_description
1 polymer ?
#
loop_
_entity_poly.entity_id
_entity_poly.type
_entity_poly.pdbx_seq_one_letter_code
_entity_poly.pdbx_strand_id
1 'polypeptide(L)'
;TYFLDFPSTMLESIPRYELNGKILDVVRDVQPEEVYIPHYGDMQKDHQMVADAAMVAVRPKYFPQVKRVYAYETLSETGWNAPSVANEFIPNVWIDISDVLEDKLKALSYYTLQISDYPDPRSMEAVRALAMYRGSQMFYKAAEAFQLIRELRY
;
A
#
# COMPACT_ATOMS: atom_id res chain seq x y z
N THR A 1 11.85 -9.52 6.62
CA THR A 1 11.72 -8.89 5.28
C THR A 1 12.02 -9.92 4.21
N TYR A 2 11.23 -9.93 3.13
CA TYR A 2 11.41 -10.76 1.96
C TYR A 2 11.76 -9.89 0.77
N PHE A 3 12.74 -10.31 -0.01
CA PHE A 3 13.09 -9.72 -1.30
C PHE A 3 12.78 -10.76 -2.37
N LEU A 4 11.94 -10.40 -3.35
CA LEU A 4 11.50 -11.33 -4.38
C LEU A 4 12.35 -11.24 -5.66
N ASP A 5 13.28 -10.29 -5.71
CA ASP A 5 14.28 -10.06 -6.75
C ASP A 5 13.69 -9.91 -8.17
N PHE A 6 12.49 -9.38 -8.27
CA PHE A 6 11.93 -8.99 -9.56
C PHE A 6 12.49 -7.63 -10.01
N PRO A 7 12.66 -7.43 -11.32
CA PRO A 7 13.10 -6.14 -11.86
C PRO A 7 12.04 -5.06 -11.63
N SER A 8 12.44 -3.96 -11.02
CA SER A 8 11.56 -2.80 -10.81
C SER A 8 11.11 -2.20 -12.15
N THR A 9 9.87 -1.73 -12.19
CA THR A 9 9.21 -1.14 -13.37
C THR A 9 9.06 -2.09 -14.58
N MET A 10 9.18 -3.38 -14.34
CA MET A 10 9.13 -4.41 -15.38
C MET A 10 8.28 -5.63 -14.99
N LEU A 11 7.46 -5.54 -13.96
CA LEU A 11 6.64 -6.68 -13.53
C LEU A 11 5.68 -7.16 -14.63
N GLU A 12 5.29 -6.28 -15.55
CA GLU A 12 4.45 -6.64 -16.71
C GLU A 12 5.12 -7.65 -17.67
N SER A 13 6.46 -7.76 -17.64
CA SER A 13 7.21 -8.76 -18.40
C SER A 13 7.29 -10.11 -17.69
N ILE A 14 6.89 -10.19 -16.42
CA ILE A 14 6.95 -11.40 -15.61
C ILE A 14 5.65 -12.19 -15.78
N PRO A 15 5.73 -13.51 -16.04
CA PRO A 15 4.55 -14.35 -16.10
C PRO A 15 3.72 -14.26 -14.82
N ARG A 16 2.41 -14.01 -14.93
CA ARG A 16 1.52 -13.82 -13.76
C ARG A 16 1.60 -14.96 -12.74
N TYR A 17 1.77 -16.19 -13.19
CA TYR A 17 1.88 -17.35 -12.29
C TYR A 17 3.13 -17.27 -11.41
N GLU A 18 4.21 -16.69 -11.92
CA GLU A 18 5.48 -16.56 -11.20
C GLU A 18 5.36 -15.49 -10.11
N LEU A 19 4.88 -14.30 -10.44
CA LEU A 19 4.61 -13.23 -9.46
C LEU A 19 3.62 -13.70 -8.39
N ASN A 20 2.50 -14.29 -8.81
CA ASN A 20 1.49 -14.83 -7.90
C ASN A 20 2.08 -15.92 -6.98
N GLY A 21 2.92 -16.80 -7.53
CA GLY A 21 3.57 -17.87 -6.78
C GLY A 21 4.50 -17.34 -5.70
N LYS A 22 5.34 -16.38 -6.02
CA LYS A 22 6.28 -15.76 -5.06
C LYS A 22 5.55 -15.05 -3.92
N ILE A 23 4.50 -14.29 -4.22
CA ILE A 23 3.68 -13.64 -3.18
C ILE A 23 2.95 -14.71 -2.33
N LEU A 24 2.41 -15.75 -2.98
CA LEU A 24 1.75 -16.85 -2.29
C LEU A 24 2.70 -17.57 -1.31
N ASP A 25 3.97 -17.75 -1.68
CA ASP A 25 4.97 -18.38 -0.82
C ASP A 25 5.24 -17.53 0.43
N VAL A 26 5.31 -16.21 0.29
CA VAL A 26 5.42 -15.29 1.43
C VAL A 26 4.18 -15.37 2.33
N VAL A 27 2.97 -15.34 1.76
CA VAL A 27 1.73 -15.46 2.54
C VAL A 27 1.67 -16.80 3.29
N ARG A 28 2.15 -17.89 2.66
CA ARG A 28 2.21 -19.20 3.28
C ARG A 28 3.20 -19.27 4.45
N ASP A 29 4.34 -18.61 4.32
CA ASP A 29 5.37 -18.57 5.35
C ASP A 29 4.96 -17.67 6.54
N VAL A 30 4.43 -16.49 6.25
CA VAL A 30 4.06 -15.49 7.27
C VAL A 30 2.74 -15.80 7.96
N GLN A 31 1.78 -16.44 7.27
CA GLN A 31 0.41 -16.72 7.77
C GLN A 31 -0.27 -15.46 8.36
N PRO A 32 -0.36 -14.34 7.61
CA PRO A 32 -0.86 -13.07 8.16
C PRO A 32 -2.37 -13.12 8.42
N GLU A 33 -2.84 -12.34 9.39
CA GLU A 33 -4.27 -12.05 9.59
C GLU A 33 -4.72 -10.81 8.82
N GLU A 34 -3.79 -9.87 8.59
CA GLU A 34 -4.02 -8.62 7.86
C GLU A 34 -2.98 -8.46 6.77
N VAL A 35 -3.42 -7.98 5.61
CA VAL A 35 -2.55 -7.74 4.46
C VAL A 35 -2.80 -6.34 3.93
N TYR A 36 -1.72 -5.60 3.72
CA TYR A 36 -1.72 -4.26 3.15
C TYR A 36 -1.09 -4.31 1.76
N ILE A 37 -1.81 -3.82 0.76
CA ILE A 37 -1.41 -3.85 -0.65
C ILE A 37 -1.42 -2.44 -1.24
N PRO A 38 -0.67 -2.17 -2.32
CA PRO A 38 -0.79 -0.92 -3.05
C PRO A 38 -2.21 -0.69 -3.57
N HIS A 39 -2.61 0.57 -3.71
CA HIS A 39 -3.88 0.88 -4.34
C HIS A 39 -3.88 0.47 -5.82
N TYR A 40 -4.90 -0.27 -6.23
CA TYR A 40 -5.05 -0.76 -7.61
C TYR A 40 -5.14 0.38 -8.64
N GLY A 41 -5.66 1.54 -8.24
CA GLY A 41 -5.79 2.72 -9.09
C GLY A 41 -4.51 3.55 -9.24
N ASP A 42 -3.39 3.14 -8.66
CA ASP A 42 -2.10 3.84 -8.81
C ASP A 42 -1.66 3.87 -10.26
N MET A 43 -0.94 4.93 -10.65
CA MET A 43 -0.44 5.07 -12.01
C MET A 43 0.60 4.01 -12.36
N GLN A 44 1.46 3.65 -11.41
CA GLN A 44 2.54 2.69 -11.63
C GLN A 44 2.01 1.26 -11.82
N LYS A 45 2.40 0.63 -12.93
CA LYS A 45 1.94 -0.72 -13.28
C LYS A 45 2.36 -1.78 -12.29
N ASP A 46 3.56 -1.69 -11.73
CA ASP A 46 4.03 -2.65 -10.72
C ASP A 46 3.10 -2.67 -9.49
N HIS A 47 2.59 -1.50 -9.05
CA HIS A 47 1.61 -1.42 -7.95
C HIS A 47 0.32 -2.15 -8.29
N GLN A 48 -0.22 -1.93 -9.48
CA GLN A 48 -1.43 -2.61 -9.95
C GLN A 48 -1.22 -4.14 -10.00
N MET A 49 -0.09 -4.58 -10.52
CA MET A 49 0.23 -6.01 -10.64
C MET A 49 0.47 -6.68 -9.29
N VAL A 50 1.12 -5.98 -8.35
CA VAL A 50 1.29 -6.47 -6.97
C VAL A 50 -0.07 -6.56 -6.27
N ALA A 51 -0.94 -5.56 -6.42
CA ALA A 51 -2.29 -5.60 -5.87
C ALA A 51 -3.09 -6.81 -6.41
N ASP A 52 -3.09 -7.02 -7.72
CA ASP A 52 -3.74 -8.19 -8.37
C ASP A 52 -3.18 -9.51 -7.84
N ALA A 53 -1.85 -9.64 -7.81
CA ALA A 53 -1.19 -10.87 -7.39
C ALA A 53 -1.44 -11.18 -5.90
N ALA A 54 -1.44 -10.15 -5.05
CA ALA A 54 -1.75 -10.29 -3.64
C ALA A 54 -3.21 -10.75 -3.45
N MET A 55 -4.18 -10.16 -4.17
CA MET A 55 -5.59 -10.59 -4.11
C MET A 55 -5.78 -12.04 -4.56
N VAL A 56 -4.97 -12.53 -5.49
CA VAL A 56 -4.96 -13.96 -5.85
C VAL A 56 -4.39 -14.80 -4.71
N ALA A 57 -3.26 -14.37 -4.12
CA ALA A 57 -2.57 -15.09 -3.06
C ALA A 57 -3.39 -15.22 -1.77
N VAL A 58 -4.16 -14.16 -1.41
CA VAL A 58 -4.93 -14.13 -0.14
C VAL A 58 -6.38 -14.60 -0.30
N ARG A 59 -6.66 -15.50 -1.24
CA ARG A 59 -8.02 -16.06 -1.40
C ARG A 59 -8.46 -16.83 -0.16
N PRO A 60 -9.66 -16.59 0.39
CA PRO A 60 -10.13 -17.24 1.63
C PRO A 60 -10.18 -18.76 1.56
N LYS A 61 -10.36 -19.32 0.36
CA LYS A 61 -10.33 -20.78 0.14
C LYS A 61 -9.03 -21.43 0.61
N TYR A 62 -7.90 -20.70 0.50
CA TYR A 62 -6.57 -21.23 0.81
C TYR A 62 -6.00 -20.65 2.09
N PHE A 63 -6.40 -19.41 2.43
CA PHE A 63 -5.91 -18.66 3.59
C PHE A 63 -7.07 -18.02 4.37
N PRO A 64 -7.90 -18.83 5.05
CA PRO A 64 -9.03 -18.32 5.82
C PRO A 64 -8.61 -17.46 7.01
N GLN A 65 -7.35 -17.58 7.47
CA GLN A 65 -6.78 -16.75 8.53
C GLN A 65 -6.55 -15.29 8.10
N VAL A 66 -6.45 -14.99 6.80
CA VAL A 66 -6.38 -13.61 6.29
C VAL A 66 -7.77 -12.97 6.42
N LYS A 67 -7.98 -12.29 7.52
CA LYS A 67 -9.26 -11.68 7.87
C LYS A 67 -9.49 -10.35 7.20
N ARG A 68 -8.44 -9.54 7.04
CA ARG A 68 -8.55 -8.20 6.48
C ARG A 68 -7.53 -7.96 5.37
N VAL A 69 -7.97 -7.28 4.32
CA VAL A 69 -7.13 -6.80 3.23
C VAL A 69 -7.39 -5.31 3.06
N TYR A 70 -6.32 -4.52 3.13
CA TYR A 70 -6.34 -3.08 3.00
C TYR A 70 -5.51 -2.63 1.80
N ALA A 71 -5.97 -1.60 1.08
CA ALA A 71 -5.14 -0.85 0.16
C ALA A 71 -4.63 0.43 0.83
N TYR A 72 -3.38 0.78 0.54
CA TYR A 72 -2.76 2.04 0.96
C TYR A 72 -2.53 2.97 -0.22
N GLU A 73 -2.55 4.29 0.05
CA GLU A 73 -2.20 5.30 -0.93
C GLU A 73 -0.69 5.59 -0.97
N THR A 74 -0.21 5.97 -2.14
CA THR A 74 1.18 6.37 -2.39
C THR A 74 1.19 7.73 -3.06
N LEU A 75 1.70 8.76 -2.40
CA LEU A 75 1.65 10.15 -2.84
C LEU A 75 2.15 10.38 -4.27
N SER A 76 3.19 9.65 -4.68
CA SER A 76 3.78 9.78 -6.01
C SER A 76 3.04 9.00 -7.10
N GLU A 77 1.98 8.24 -6.75
CA GLU A 77 1.31 7.33 -7.68
C GLU A 77 -0.22 7.43 -7.63
N THR A 78 -0.76 7.48 -6.40
CA THR A 78 -2.21 7.59 -6.17
C THR A 78 -2.69 8.98 -6.56
N GLY A 79 -3.69 9.07 -7.41
CA GLY A 79 -4.21 10.33 -7.94
C GLY A 79 -3.48 10.86 -9.18
N TRP A 80 -2.42 10.21 -9.64
CA TRP A 80 -1.71 10.56 -10.89
C TRP A 80 -2.21 9.82 -12.12
N ASN A 81 -2.97 8.74 -11.91
CA ASN A 81 -3.61 8.02 -12.99
C ASN A 81 -4.78 8.86 -13.57
N ALA A 82 -5.24 8.49 -14.76
CA ALA A 82 -6.41 9.12 -15.37
C ALA A 82 -7.59 9.10 -14.39
N PRO A 83 -8.24 10.24 -14.11
CA PRO A 83 -9.31 10.31 -13.14
C PRO A 83 -10.50 9.46 -13.57
N SER A 84 -10.88 8.53 -12.72
CA SER A 84 -12.05 7.68 -12.88
C SER A 84 -12.49 7.13 -11.54
N VAL A 85 -13.74 6.76 -11.41
CA VAL A 85 -14.26 6.13 -10.17
C VAL A 85 -13.48 4.85 -9.81
N ALA A 86 -12.96 4.13 -10.82
CA ALA A 86 -12.21 2.90 -10.59
C ALA A 86 -10.79 3.16 -10.06
N ASN A 87 -10.22 4.34 -10.38
CA ASN A 87 -8.85 4.69 -9.99
C ASN A 87 -8.79 5.54 -8.72
N GLU A 88 -9.95 6.00 -8.22
CA GLU A 88 -9.98 6.87 -7.07
C GLU A 88 -9.72 6.11 -5.77
N PHE A 89 -8.83 6.66 -4.93
CA PHE A 89 -8.60 6.13 -3.60
C PHE A 89 -9.63 6.69 -2.63
N ILE A 90 -10.53 5.84 -2.15
CA ILE A 90 -11.61 6.21 -1.24
C ILE A 90 -11.38 5.53 0.11
N PRO A 91 -10.63 6.16 1.04
CA PRO A 91 -10.33 5.55 2.33
C PRO A 91 -11.59 5.43 3.19
N ASN A 92 -11.66 4.35 3.96
CA ASN A 92 -12.74 4.06 4.91
C ASN A 92 -12.23 3.52 6.26
N VAL A 93 -10.91 3.47 6.42
CA VAL A 93 -10.24 3.12 7.69
C VAL A 93 -9.11 4.12 7.94
N TRP A 94 -9.03 4.66 9.16
CA TRP A 94 -7.99 5.58 9.60
C TRP A 94 -7.30 5.02 10.83
N ILE A 95 -5.98 5.00 10.81
CA ILE A 95 -5.15 4.57 11.94
C ILE A 95 -4.45 5.81 12.49
N ASP A 96 -4.68 6.11 13.77
CA ASP A 96 -4.00 7.21 14.45
C ASP A 96 -2.50 6.91 14.54
N ILE A 97 -1.69 7.77 13.94
CA ILE A 97 -0.23 7.71 13.98
C ILE A 97 0.37 8.95 14.67
N SER A 98 -0.41 9.67 15.46
CA SER A 98 0.01 10.94 16.08
C SER A 98 1.33 10.80 16.85
N ASP A 99 1.50 9.71 17.56
CA ASP A 99 2.67 9.47 18.41
C ASP A 99 3.87 8.84 17.66
N VAL A 100 3.67 8.36 16.43
CA VAL A 100 4.70 7.66 15.63
C VAL A 100 4.98 8.31 14.27
N LEU A 101 4.40 9.48 14.01
CA LEU A 101 4.61 10.22 12.75
C LEU A 101 6.10 10.49 12.49
N GLU A 102 6.84 10.91 13.53
CA GLU A 102 8.27 11.21 13.38
C GLU A 102 9.08 9.94 13.09
N ASP A 103 8.71 8.80 13.65
CA ASP A 103 9.35 7.52 13.35
C ASP A 103 9.07 7.09 11.91
N LYS A 104 7.86 7.31 11.39
CA LYS A 104 7.51 7.10 9.99
C LYS A 104 8.39 7.95 9.06
N LEU A 105 8.49 9.24 9.33
CA LEU A 105 9.32 10.16 8.53
C LEU A 105 10.79 9.78 8.60
N LYS A 106 11.29 9.42 9.78
CA LYS A 106 12.65 8.93 9.96
C LYS A 106 12.89 7.64 9.17
N ALA A 107 11.96 6.69 9.21
CA ALA A 107 12.07 5.46 8.41
C ALA A 107 12.15 5.76 6.91
N LEU A 108 11.30 6.70 6.43
CA LEU A 108 11.32 7.13 5.04
C LEU A 108 12.65 7.78 4.65
N SER A 109 13.28 8.56 5.55
CA SER A 109 14.54 9.26 5.27
C SER A 109 15.72 8.34 4.93
N TYR A 110 15.64 7.05 5.26
CA TYR A 110 16.67 6.09 4.87
C TYR A 110 16.61 5.69 3.39
N TYR A 111 15.51 6.01 2.68
CA TYR A 111 15.37 5.77 1.24
C TYR A 111 15.92 6.96 0.44
N THR A 112 17.20 7.30 0.65
CA THR A 112 17.84 8.52 0.14
C THR A 112 17.72 8.72 -1.38
N LEU A 113 17.61 7.64 -2.16
CA LEU A 113 17.43 7.69 -3.61
C LEU A 113 15.97 7.97 -4.03
N GLN A 114 15.03 7.94 -3.08
CA GLN A 114 13.60 8.12 -3.35
C GLN A 114 13.07 9.45 -2.80
N ILE A 115 13.82 10.08 -1.90
CA ILE A 115 13.42 11.35 -1.28
C ILE A 115 13.85 12.50 -2.18
N SER A 116 12.99 13.47 -2.30
CA SER A 116 13.19 14.73 -3.02
C SER A 116 12.79 15.92 -2.17
N ASP A 117 13.18 17.11 -2.58
CA ASP A 117 12.77 18.36 -1.95
C ASP A 117 11.33 18.71 -2.34
N TYR A 118 10.62 19.41 -1.44
CA TYR A 118 9.31 19.97 -1.76
C TYR A 118 9.43 20.92 -2.98
N PRO A 119 8.49 20.90 -3.94
CA PRO A 119 7.13 20.34 -3.87
C PRO A 119 6.96 18.90 -4.40
N ASP A 120 8.00 18.13 -4.50
CA ASP A 120 7.90 16.73 -4.91
C ASP A 120 6.99 15.95 -3.92
N PRO A 121 6.08 15.09 -4.40
CA PRO A 121 5.24 14.26 -3.53
C PRO A 121 6.04 13.29 -2.64
N ARG A 122 7.29 13.01 -2.97
CA ARG A 122 8.21 12.20 -2.15
C ARG A 122 9.01 13.03 -1.13
N SER A 123 8.63 14.29 -0.90
CA SER A 123 9.24 15.11 0.13
C SER A 123 8.70 14.75 1.52
N MET A 124 9.50 15.03 2.55
CA MET A 124 9.07 14.85 3.95
C MET A 124 7.87 15.73 4.28
N GLU A 125 7.83 16.94 3.71
CA GLU A 125 6.74 17.90 3.87
C GLU A 125 5.43 17.37 3.29
N ALA A 126 5.47 16.78 2.10
CA ALA A 126 4.28 16.22 1.45
C ALA A 126 3.73 15.02 2.24
N VAL A 127 4.61 14.12 2.71
CA VAL A 127 4.20 12.96 3.53
C VAL A 127 3.61 13.41 4.86
N ARG A 128 4.22 14.41 5.53
CA ARG A 128 3.68 15.00 6.75
C ARG A 128 2.32 15.66 6.51
N ALA A 129 2.21 16.44 5.44
CA ALA A 129 0.96 17.13 5.09
C ALA A 129 -0.18 16.14 4.85
N LEU A 130 0.08 15.03 4.15
CA LEU A 130 -0.91 13.96 3.95
C LEU A 130 -1.34 13.35 5.29
N ALA A 131 -0.39 13.00 6.15
CA ALA A 131 -0.71 12.39 7.45
C ALA A 131 -1.56 13.33 8.31
N MET A 132 -1.24 14.64 8.34
CA MET A 132 -2.03 15.64 9.04
C MET A 132 -3.43 15.83 8.43
N TYR A 133 -3.52 15.84 7.09
CA TYR A 133 -4.81 15.92 6.39
C TYR A 133 -5.70 14.73 6.72
N ARG A 134 -5.15 13.50 6.64
CA ARG A 134 -5.89 12.27 6.98
C ARG A 134 -6.29 12.24 8.45
N GLY A 135 -5.41 12.72 9.34
CA GLY A 135 -5.73 12.86 10.76
C GLY A 135 -6.88 13.83 11.01
N SER A 136 -6.87 15.00 10.36
CA SER A 136 -7.91 16.02 10.54
C SER A 136 -9.31 15.52 10.18
N GLN A 137 -9.42 14.56 9.26
CA GLN A 137 -10.70 13.94 8.90
C GLN A 137 -11.35 13.17 10.08
N MET A 138 -10.54 12.71 11.04
CA MET A 138 -10.99 11.88 12.18
C MET A 138 -10.61 12.49 13.55
N PHE A 139 -10.28 13.78 13.61
CA PHE A 139 -9.86 14.49 14.83
C PHE A 139 -8.58 13.93 15.47
N TYR A 140 -7.71 13.28 14.68
CA TYR A 140 -6.34 12.91 15.05
C TYR A 140 -5.35 14.00 14.62
N LYS A 141 -4.19 14.11 15.30
CA LYS A 141 -3.12 15.01 14.86
C LYS A 141 -2.48 14.53 13.55
N ALA A 142 -2.39 13.22 13.39
CA ALA A 142 -1.94 12.56 12.18
C ALA A 142 -2.55 11.17 12.06
N ALA A 143 -2.84 10.73 10.83
CA ALA A 143 -3.33 9.39 10.56
C ALA A 143 -2.77 8.83 9.25
N GLU A 144 -2.72 7.52 9.14
CA GLU A 144 -2.71 6.82 7.86
C GLU A 144 -4.13 6.39 7.51
N ALA A 145 -4.48 6.57 6.24
CA ALA A 145 -5.79 6.17 5.73
C ALA A 145 -5.66 4.98 4.79
N PHE A 146 -6.59 4.04 4.91
CA PHE A 146 -6.63 2.80 4.14
C PHE A 146 -8.02 2.59 3.54
N GLN A 147 -8.06 1.88 2.43
CA GLN A 147 -9.28 1.33 1.87
C GLN A 147 -9.40 -0.13 2.29
N LEU A 148 -10.36 -0.46 3.16
CA LEU A 148 -10.69 -1.84 3.47
C LEU A 148 -11.34 -2.47 2.23
N ILE A 149 -10.65 -3.43 1.61
CA ILE A 149 -11.11 -4.16 0.42
C ILE A 149 -11.97 -5.35 0.83
N ARG A 150 -11.57 -6.04 1.89
CA ARG A 150 -12.27 -7.23 2.37
C ARG A 150 -12.07 -7.42 3.88
N GLU A 151 -13.15 -7.78 4.56
CA GLU A 151 -13.11 -8.27 5.95
C GLU A 151 -13.92 -9.58 6.03
N LEU A 152 -13.37 -10.57 6.73
CA LEU A 152 -14.05 -11.81 7.09
C LEU A 152 -14.29 -11.83 8.59
N ARG A 153 -15.53 -12.02 8.99
CA ARG A 153 -15.96 -12.14 10.40
C ARG A 153 -16.56 -13.53 10.59
N TYR A 154 -16.12 -14.23 11.63
CA TYR A 154 -16.59 -15.57 12.00
C TYR A 154 -17.17 -15.54 13.40
#